data_d54065b9945914aa7a39d63e25a79330
#
_entry.id   d54065b9945914aa7a39d63e25a79330
#
_cell.length_a   1.000
_cell.length_b   1.000
_cell.length_c   1.000
_cell.angle_alpha   90.00
_cell.angle_beta   90.00
_cell.angle_gamma   90.00
#
_symmetry.space_group_name_H-M   'P 1'
#
loop_
_entity.id
_entity.type
_entity.pdbx_description
1 polymer ?
#
loop_
_entity_poly.entity_id
_entity_poly.type
_entity_poly.pdbx_seq_one_letter_code
_entity_poly.pdbx_strand_id
1 'polypeptide(L)'
;MLSVTNENVQIVTLYATVVIALVGFVCNVISLWQTKKATEDMAKPYVNIYVDRYMVKTQEKMYVIKNFGQTPAYIDSIELLEGKLDESNNKRLFQSLVGNMLAPSQKLTSSIGSNFNSEGVVKITYHDKKNRQYSDIFKLDTSMVSDLFYTVEEMSKSNEVPTAIRQSTMALLRDLK
;
A
#
# COMPACT_ATOMS: atom_id res chain seq x y z
N MET A 1 -8.60 68.55 11.52
CA MET A 1 -8.31 67.70 12.70
C MET A 1 -9.61 67.04 13.08
N LEU A 2 -9.81 65.77 12.70
CA LEU A 2 -11.00 65.01 13.09
C LEU A 2 -10.91 64.74 14.59
N SER A 3 -11.82 65.27 15.38
CA SER A 3 -11.94 64.96 16.79
C SER A 3 -12.33 63.50 16.93
N VAL A 4 -11.36 62.67 17.28
CA VAL A 4 -11.59 61.25 17.61
C VAL A 4 -12.35 61.22 18.92
N THR A 5 -13.68 61.15 18.83
CA THR A 5 -14.54 60.93 20.00
C THR A 5 -14.48 59.42 20.37
N ASN A 6 -14.59 59.10 21.66
CA ASN A 6 -14.56 57.71 22.16
C ASN A 6 -15.59 56.82 21.45
N GLU A 7 -16.73 57.36 21.02
CA GLU A 7 -17.76 56.65 20.22
C GLU A 7 -17.24 56.21 18.86
N ASN A 8 -16.51 57.08 18.15
CA ASN A 8 -15.98 56.75 16.83
C ASN A 8 -14.93 55.65 16.91
N VAL A 9 -14.11 55.62 17.95
CA VAL A 9 -13.13 54.55 18.21
C VAL A 9 -13.83 53.22 18.47
N GLN A 10 -14.91 53.22 19.27
CA GLN A 10 -15.70 51.99 19.54
C GLN A 10 -16.34 51.44 18.30
N ILE A 11 -16.91 52.27 17.45
CA ILE A 11 -17.56 51.88 16.20
C ILE A 11 -16.52 51.25 15.24
N VAL A 12 -15.38 51.90 15.05
CA VAL A 12 -14.29 51.38 14.19
C VAL A 12 -13.76 50.04 14.72
N THR A 13 -13.58 49.95 16.04
CA THR A 13 -13.12 48.66 16.66
C THR A 13 -14.16 47.56 16.45
N LEU A 14 -15.46 47.86 16.56
CA LEU A 14 -16.51 46.90 16.34
C LEU A 14 -16.50 46.40 14.88
N TYR A 15 -16.39 47.30 13.90
CA TYR A 15 -16.31 46.92 12.50
C TYR A 15 -15.04 46.05 12.20
N ALA A 16 -13.90 46.47 12.73
CA ALA A 16 -12.66 45.73 12.59
C ALA A 16 -12.79 44.31 13.17
N THR A 17 -13.39 44.17 14.34
CA THR A 17 -13.62 42.88 14.99
C THR A 17 -14.54 41.97 14.15
N VAL A 18 -15.63 42.53 13.64
CA VAL A 18 -16.57 41.77 12.74
C VAL A 18 -15.88 41.32 11.48
N VAL A 19 -15.09 42.18 10.84
CA VAL A 19 -14.34 41.81 9.63
C VAL A 19 -13.33 40.70 9.92
N ILE A 20 -12.56 40.82 10.99
CA ILE A 20 -11.60 39.78 11.40
C ILE A 20 -12.32 38.46 11.70
N ALA A 21 -13.45 38.50 12.38
CA ALA A 21 -14.25 37.31 12.67
C ALA A 21 -14.76 36.63 11.39
N LEU A 22 -15.24 37.40 10.42
CA LEU A 22 -15.69 36.87 9.13
C LEU A 22 -14.54 36.24 8.33
N VAL A 23 -13.39 36.90 8.25
CA VAL A 23 -12.20 36.36 7.60
C VAL A 23 -11.76 35.07 8.29
N GLY A 24 -11.68 35.04 9.61
CA GLY A 24 -11.36 33.86 10.37
C GLY A 24 -12.34 32.70 10.15
N PHE A 25 -13.63 33.01 10.07
CA PHE A 25 -14.65 32.00 9.75
C PHE A 25 -14.44 31.38 8.35
N VAL A 26 -14.22 32.21 7.34
CA VAL A 26 -13.96 31.75 5.96
C VAL A 26 -12.70 30.88 5.90
N CYS A 27 -11.62 31.32 6.54
CA CYS A 27 -10.38 30.54 6.62
C CYS A 27 -10.59 29.17 7.30
N ASN A 28 -11.37 29.11 8.37
CA ASN A 28 -11.71 27.86 9.05
C ASN A 28 -12.51 26.91 8.14
N VAL A 29 -13.49 27.41 7.41
CA VAL A 29 -14.27 26.58 6.45
C VAL A 29 -13.37 26.02 5.37
N ILE A 30 -12.47 26.82 4.78
CA ILE A 30 -11.50 26.37 3.79
C ILE A 30 -10.57 25.30 4.37
N SER A 31 -10.04 25.52 5.57
CA SER A 31 -9.16 24.58 6.25
C SER A 31 -9.84 23.24 6.52
N LEU A 32 -11.10 23.24 6.95
CA LEU A 32 -11.88 22.02 7.15
C LEU A 32 -12.09 21.26 5.83
N TRP A 33 -12.35 21.93 4.74
CA TRP A 33 -12.49 21.31 3.42
C TRP A 33 -11.19 20.68 2.94
N GLN A 34 -10.07 21.37 3.10
CA GLN A 34 -8.73 20.85 2.77
C GLN A 34 -8.37 19.63 3.61
N THR A 35 -8.61 19.69 4.92
CA THR A 35 -8.35 18.58 5.85
C THR A 35 -9.20 17.37 5.50
N LYS A 36 -10.49 17.56 5.21
CA LYS A 36 -11.39 16.49 4.79
C LYS A 36 -10.88 15.81 3.52
N LYS A 37 -10.53 16.60 2.50
CA LYS A 37 -10.00 16.07 1.23
C LYS A 37 -8.69 15.31 1.44
N ALA A 38 -7.75 15.85 2.20
CA ALA A 38 -6.49 15.19 2.51
C ALA A 38 -6.71 13.87 3.27
N THR A 39 -7.61 13.84 4.24
CA THR A 39 -7.97 12.63 4.99
C THR A 39 -8.62 11.58 4.08
N GLU A 40 -9.51 11.98 3.17
CA GLU A 40 -10.12 11.06 2.20
C GLU A 40 -9.08 10.51 1.20
N ASP A 41 -8.10 11.32 0.79
CA ASP A 41 -7.03 10.88 -0.10
C ASP A 41 -6.06 9.91 0.59
N MET A 42 -5.75 10.12 1.86
CA MET A 42 -4.94 9.20 2.67
C MET A 42 -5.68 7.89 3.00
N ALA A 43 -7.00 7.92 3.04
CA ALA A 43 -7.84 6.76 3.35
C ALA A 43 -8.17 5.88 2.14
N LYS A 44 -7.48 6.04 1.00
CA LYS A 44 -7.70 5.18 -0.18
C LYS A 44 -7.12 3.78 0.04
N PRO A 45 -7.74 2.73 -0.53
CA PRO A 45 -7.07 1.46 -0.67
C PRO A 45 -5.90 1.61 -1.65
N TYR A 46 -4.81 0.92 -1.39
CA TYR A 46 -3.64 0.87 -2.28
C TYR A 46 -3.18 -0.58 -2.39
N VAL A 47 -3.62 -1.25 -3.44
CA VAL A 47 -3.28 -2.65 -3.67
C VAL A 47 -2.06 -2.72 -4.57
N ASN A 48 -1.07 -3.52 -4.18
CA ASN A 48 0.12 -3.77 -4.97
C ASN A 48 0.32 -5.28 -5.14
N ILE A 49 0.79 -5.67 -6.34
CA ILE A 49 1.22 -7.03 -6.64
C ILE A 49 2.71 -6.98 -6.99
N TYR A 50 3.51 -7.80 -6.31
CA TYR A 50 4.96 -7.83 -6.50
C TYR A 50 5.51 -9.25 -6.31
N VAL A 51 6.76 -9.46 -6.73
CA VAL A 51 7.50 -10.69 -6.47
C VAL A 51 8.34 -10.51 -5.22
N ASP A 52 8.27 -11.49 -4.32
CA ASP A 52 9.10 -11.56 -3.13
C ASP A 52 9.80 -12.92 -3.07
N ARG A 53 10.85 -12.96 -2.26
CA ARG A 53 11.64 -14.16 -2.04
C ARG A 53 11.71 -14.46 -0.57
N TYR A 54 11.44 -15.71 -0.24
CA TYR A 54 11.48 -16.20 1.11
C TYR A 54 12.63 -17.21 1.28
N MET A 55 13.41 -17.06 2.34
CA MET A 55 14.52 -17.96 2.66
C MET A 55 14.31 -18.52 4.05
N VAL A 56 13.83 -19.76 4.15
CA VAL A 56 13.84 -20.51 5.42
C VAL A 56 14.84 -21.66 5.34
N LYS A 57 14.61 -22.61 4.47
CA LYS A 57 15.47 -23.79 4.23
C LYS A 57 15.88 -23.88 2.77
N THR A 58 14.98 -23.50 1.90
CA THR A 58 15.14 -23.36 0.46
C THR A 58 14.74 -21.96 0.04
N GLN A 59 15.27 -21.51 -1.10
CA GLN A 59 14.90 -20.24 -1.67
C GLN A 59 13.57 -20.41 -2.42
N GLU A 60 12.51 -19.87 -1.88
CA GLU A 60 11.20 -19.89 -2.52
C GLU A 60 10.84 -18.50 -3.00
N LYS A 61 10.45 -18.40 -4.26
CA LYS A 61 9.87 -17.19 -4.85
C LYS A 61 8.36 -17.23 -4.68
N MET A 62 7.76 -16.07 -4.53
CA MET A 62 6.31 -15.95 -4.43
C MET A 62 5.81 -14.66 -5.06
N TYR A 63 4.62 -14.73 -5.66
CA TYR A 63 3.82 -13.55 -5.92
C TYR A 63 3.13 -13.12 -4.64
N VAL A 64 3.14 -11.84 -4.38
CA VAL A 64 2.51 -11.23 -3.20
C VAL A 64 1.50 -10.21 -3.67
N ILE A 65 0.29 -10.26 -3.13
CA ILE A 65 -0.68 -9.18 -3.20
C ILE A 65 -0.88 -8.61 -1.80
N LYS A 66 -0.79 -7.30 -1.67
CA LYS A 66 -0.95 -6.62 -0.38
C LYS A 66 -1.69 -5.30 -0.54
N ASN A 67 -2.59 -5.03 0.38
CA ASN A 67 -3.21 -3.72 0.50
C ASN A 67 -2.39 -2.85 1.46
N PHE A 68 -1.67 -1.88 0.93
CA PHE A 68 -0.90 -0.90 1.70
C PHE A 68 -1.76 0.30 2.15
N GLY A 69 -2.99 0.38 1.66
CA GLY A 69 -3.92 1.43 2.04
C GLY A 69 -4.53 1.21 3.42
N GLN A 70 -5.20 2.24 3.92
CA GLN A 70 -5.86 2.22 5.23
C GLN A 70 -7.32 1.76 5.16
N THR A 71 -7.87 1.56 3.96
CA THR A 71 -9.25 1.11 3.74
C THR A 71 -9.27 -0.20 2.97
N PRO A 72 -10.35 -1.00 3.11
CA PRO A 72 -10.52 -2.22 2.36
C PRO A 72 -10.57 -1.96 0.85
N ALA A 73 -9.98 -2.87 0.07
CA ALA A 73 -10.11 -2.95 -1.38
C ALA A 73 -11.00 -4.13 -1.77
N TYR A 74 -12.00 -3.90 -2.58
CA TYR A 74 -12.82 -4.97 -3.18
C TYR A 74 -12.29 -5.24 -4.57
N ILE A 75 -11.83 -6.46 -4.83
CA ILE A 75 -11.13 -6.82 -6.06
C ILE A 75 -12.12 -7.17 -7.15
N ASP A 76 -12.13 -6.41 -8.23
CA ASP A 76 -13.03 -6.61 -9.38
C ASP A 76 -12.44 -7.56 -10.42
N SER A 77 -11.16 -7.36 -10.79
CA SER A 77 -10.46 -8.23 -11.74
C SER A 77 -8.95 -8.23 -11.50
N ILE A 78 -8.33 -9.35 -11.89
CA ILE A 78 -6.87 -9.50 -11.98
C ILE A 78 -6.58 -10.16 -13.32
N GLU A 79 -5.87 -9.48 -14.21
CA GLU A 79 -5.66 -9.87 -15.59
C GLU A 79 -4.17 -9.85 -15.92
N LEU A 80 -3.69 -10.91 -16.56
CA LEU A 80 -2.37 -10.93 -17.20
C LEU A 80 -2.48 -10.26 -18.56
N LEU A 81 -1.81 -9.12 -18.73
CA LEU A 81 -1.81 -8.36 -19.99
C LEU A 81 -0.75 -8.86 -20.95
N GLU A 82 0.47 -9.09 -20.44
CA GLU A 82 1.63 -9.45 -21.25
C GLU A 82 2.54 -10.44 -20.50
N GLY A 83 3.35 -11.17 -21.23
CA GLY A 83 4.33 -12.08 -20.69
C GLY A 83 3.73 -13.40 -20.21
N LYS A 84 4.40 -14.05 -19.26
CA LYS A 84 4.00 -15.36 -18.72
C LYS A 84 4.22 -15.39 -17.22
N LEU A 85 3.28 -16.02 -16.52
CA LEU A 85 3.46 -16.47 -15.16
C LEU A 85 3.78 -17.96 -15.14
N ASP A 86 4.25 -18.51 -14.02
CA ASP A 86 4.48 -19.94 -13.91
C ASP A 86 3.17 -20.74 -14.11
N GLU A 87 3.27 -22.01 -14.46
CA GLU A 87 2.11 -22.83 -14.86
C GLU A 87 1.00 -22.83 -13.80
N SER A 88 1.36 -22.83 -12.52
CA SER A 88 0.41 -22.84 -11.42
C SER A 88 -0.37 -21.53 -11.31
N ASN A 89 0.22 -20.41 -11.73
CA ASN A 89 -0.32 -19.07 -11.56
C ASN A 89 -0.85 -18.43 -12.86
N ASN A 90 -0.52 -18.97 -14.01
CA ASN A 90 -0.79 -18.35 -15.31
C ASN A 90 -2.28 -18.01 -15.56
N LYS A 91 -3.21 -18.79 -15.00
CA LYS A 91 -4.66 -18.56 -15.10
C LYS A 91 -5.35 -18.39 -13.75
N ARG A 92 -4.61 -18.48 -12.65
CA ARG A 92 -5.19 -18.56 -11.30
C ARG A 92 -4.62 -17.55 -10.32
N LEU A 93 -3.65 -16.73 -10.75
CA LEU A 93 -2.99 -15.78 -9.85
C LEU A 93 -4.04 -14.93 -9.12
N PHE A 94 -4.21 -15.20 -7.84
CA PHE A 94 -5.18 -14.53 -6.96
C PHE A 94 -6.62 -14.48 -7.47
N GLN A 95 -7.04 -15.36 -8.41
CA GLN A 95 -8.40 -15.35 -8.96
C GLN A 95 -9.46 -15.65 -7.88
N SER A 96 -9.11 -16.40 -6.84
CA SER A 96 -10.00 -16.63 -5.68
C SER A 96 -10.28 -15.35 -4.87
N LEU A 97 -9.49 -14.29 -5.08
CA LEU A 97 -9.70 -13.00 -4.43
C LEU A 97 -10.67 -12.11 -5.22
N VAL A 98 -10.90 -12.39 -6.51
CA VAL A 98 -11.86 -11.65 -7.33
C VAL A 98 -13.27 -11.80 -6.74
N GLY A 99 -13.97 -10.69 -6.59
CA GLY A 99 -15.26 -10.62 -5.89
C GLY A 99 -15.16 -10.59 -4.37
N ASN A 100 -13.95 -10.64 -3.80
CA ASN A 100 -13.71 -10.60 -2.36
C ASN A 100 -12.97 -9.33 -1.93
N MET A 101 -12.91 -9.13 -0.63
CA MET A 101 -12.27 -7.98 -0.01
C MET A 101 -10.85 -8.32 0.43
N LEU A 102 -9.92 -7.41 0.16
CA LEU A 102 -8.58 -7.41 0.73
C LEU A 102 -8.52 -6.34 1.83
N ALA A 103 -8.42 -6.77 3.08
CA ALA A 103 -8.41 -5.86 4.24
C ALA A 103 -7.15 -4.97 4.26
N PRO A 104 -7.16 -3.85 4.98
CA PRO A 104 -5.97 -3.04 5.22
C PRO A 104 -4.82 -3.89 5.78
N SER A 105 -3.61 -3.68 5.23
CA SER A 105 -2.39 -4.43 5.57
C SER A 105 -2.44 -5.95 5.30
N GLN A 106 -3.55 -6.49 4.82
CA GLN A 106 -3.65 -7.91 4.47
C GLN A 106 -2.72 -8.24 3.31
N LYS A 107 -1.98 -9.33 3.48
CA LYS A 107 -1.05 -9.91 2.51
C LYS A 107 -1.47 -11.33 2.17
N LEU A 108 -1.54 -11.66 0.89
CA LEU A 108 -1.72 -13.02 0.39
C LEU A 108 -0.58 -13.36 -0.54
N THR A 109 -0.19 -14.63 -0.57
CA THR A 109 0.97 -15.10 -1.34
C THR A 109 0.59 -16.29 -2.21
N SER A 110 1.26 -16.42 -3.35
CA SER A 110 1.19 -17.59 -4.21
C SER A 110 2.60 -18.01 -4.61
N SER A 111 2.94 -19.27 -4.37
CA SER A 111 4.29 -19.80 -4.65
C SER A 111 4.59 -19.80 -6.14
N ILE A 112 5.84 -19.60 -6.48
CA ILE A 112 6.40 -19.65 -7.83
C ILE A 112 7.33 -20.86 -7.92
N GLY A 113 7.28 -21.58 -9.03
CA GLY A 113 8.24 -22.68 -9.25
C GLY A 113 9.69 -22.21 -9.16
N SER A 114 10.53 -22.95 -8.43
CA SER A 114 11.91 -22.56 -8.11
C SER A 114 12.76 -22.18 -9.33
N ASN A 115 12.56 -22.88 -10.45
CA ASN A 115 13.31 -22.70 -11.70
C ASN A 115 12.65 -21.71 -12.68
N PHE A 116 11.51 -21.13 -12.28
CA PHE A 116 10.79 -20.23 -13.16
C PHE A 116 11.42 -18.82 -13.13
N ASN A 117 11.85 -18.37 -14.31
CA ASN A 117 12.38 -17.03 -14.54
C ASN A 117 11.71 -16.44 -15.76
N SER A 118 10.82 -15.51 -15.55
CA SER A 118 10.11 -14.80 -16.62
C SER A 118 9.55 -13.48 -16.10
N GLU A 119 9.11 -12.66 -17.04
CA GLU A 119 8.40 -11.41 -16.78
C GLU A 119 6.93 -11.55 -17.17
N GLY A 120 6.07 -10.93 -16.39
CA GLY A 120 4.65 -10.76 -16.67
C GLY A 120 4.15 -9.39 -16.28
N VAL A 121 3.18 -8.87 -16.99
CA VAL A 121 2.50 -7.61 -16.68
C VAL A 121 1.08 -7.91 -16.26
N VAL A 122 0.73 -7.56 -15.04
CA VAL A 122 -0.58 -7.84 -14.45
C VAL A 122 -1.30 -6.54 -14.18
N LYS A 123 -2.56 -6.46 -14.61
CA LYS A 123 -3.48 -5.38 -14.27
C LYS A 123 -4.41 -5.84 -13.17
N ILE A 124 -4.57 -5.01 -12.15
CA ILE A 124 -5.59 -5.20 -11.12
C ILE A 124 -6.59 -4.06 -11.17
N THR A 125 -7.87 -4.38 -11.04
CA THR A 125 -8.95 -3.42 -10.88
C THR A 125 -9.68 -3.70 -9.58
N TYR A 126 -9.94 -2.67 -8.80
CA TYR A 126 -10.57 -2.78 -7.49
C TYR A 126 -11.36 -1.50 -7.18
N HIS A 127 -12.26 -1.59 -6.22
CA HIS A 127 -13.02 -0.42 -5.74
C HIS A 127 -12.99 -0.31 -4.21
N ASP A 128 -13.31 0.87 -3.71
CA ASP A 128 -13.49 1.12 -2.27
C ASP A 128 -14.96 0.94 -1.84
N LYS A 129 -15.24 1.12 -0.55
CA LYS A 129 -16.61 1.09 -0.01
C LYS A 129 -17.56 2.12 -0.63
N LYS A 130 -17.05 3.17 -1.27
CA LYS A 130 -17.83 4.21 -1.94
C LYS A 130 -17.99 3.93 -3.45
N ASN A 131 -17.64 2.72 -3.92
CA ASN A 131 -17.62 2.32 -5.33
C ASN A 131 -16.72 3.19 -6.23
N ARG A 132 -15.70 3.83 -5.68
CA ARG A 132 -14.68 4.51 -6.48
C ARG A 132 -13.73 3.46 -7.01
N GLN A 133 -13.60 3.38 -8.32
CA GLN A 133 -12.73 2.41 -9.00
C GLN A 133 -11.29 2.90 -9.09
N TYR A 134 -10.38 1.95 -8.95
CA TYR A 134 -8.94 2.11 -9.09
C TYR A 134 -8.42 0.99 -10.00
N SER A 135 -7.37 1.29 -10.75
CA SER A 135 -6.74 0.32 -11.63
C SER A 135 -5.24 0.59 -11.70
N ASP A 136 -4.45 -0.42 -11.42
CA ASP A 136 -3.00 -0.35 -11.42
C ASP A 136 -2.42 -1.48 -12.26
N ILE A 137 -1.24 -1.23 -12.85
CA ILE A 137 -0.50 -2.20 -13.68
C ILE A 137 0.86 -2.43 -13.04
N PHE A 138 1.21 -3.71 -12.86
CA PHE A 138 2.45 -4.13 -12.22
C PHE A 138 3.25 -5.03 -13.14
N LYS A 139 4.55 -4.74 -13.27
CA LYS A 139 5.52 -5.63 -13.89
C LYS A 139 6.04 -6.59 -12.84
N LEU A 140 5.85 -7.87 -13.06
CA LEU A 140 6.28 -8.97 -12.20
C LEU A 140 7.49 -9.65 -12.85
N ASP A 141 8.68 -9.33 -12.38
CA ASP A 141 9.93 -9.92 -12.85
C ASP A 141 10.47 -10.88 -11.78
N THR A 142 10.42 -12.17 -12.11
CA THR A 142 10.91 -13.24 -11.22
C THR A 142 12.42 -13.42 -11.30
N SER A 143 13.09 -12.89 -12.34
CA SER A 143 14.55 -12.95 -12.49
C SER A 143 15.24 -11.97 -11.55
N MET A 144 14.69 -10.76 -11.39
CA MET A 144 15.24 -9.73 -10.52
C MET A 144 15.47 -10.24 -9.08
N VAL A 145 14.54 -11.06 -8.58
CA VAL A 145 14.64 -11.63 -7.23
C VAL A 145 15.68 -12.75 -7.17
N SER A 146 15.97 -13.42 -8.30
CA SER A 146 17.00 -14.47 -8.39
C SER A 146 18.41 -13.92 -8.26
N ASP A 147 18.65 -12.72 -8.77
CA ASP A 147 19.96 -12.06 -8.78
C ASP A 147 20.31 -11.38 -7.45
N LEU A 148 19.35 -11.25 -6.54
CA LEU A 148 19.60 -10.74 -5.20
C LEU A 148 20.28 -11.81 -4.34
N PHE A 149 21.59 -11.70 -4.18
CA PHE A 149 22.35 -12.54 -3.27
C PHE A 149 22.08 -12.16 -1.81
N TYR A 150 21.37 -13.00 -1.11
CA TYR A 150 21.36 -12.98 0.36
C TYR A 150 22.45 -13.93 0.82
N THR A 151 23.57 -13.42 1.26
CA THR A 151 24.60 -14.21 1.94
C THR A 151 24.05 -14.70 3.28
N VAL A 152 23.46 -15.88 3.27
CA VAL A 152 23.40 -16.69 4.46
C VAL A 152 24.62 -17.57 4.39
N GLU A 153 25.67 -17.24 5.15
CA GLU A 153 26.81 -18.16 5.34
C GLU A 153 26.28 -19.44 6.00
N GLU A 154 26.00 -20.43 5.19
CA GLU A 154 25.86 -21.78 5.66
C GLU A 154 27.25 -22.27 6.00
N MET A 155 27.62 -22.22 7.27
CA MET A 155 28.71 -23.02 7.77
C MET A 155 28.31 -24.50 7.60
N SER A 156 28.91 -25.16 6.64
CA SER A 156 28.61 -26.53 6.19
C SER A 156 28.81 -27.64 7.25
N LYS A 157 28.96 -27.30 8.52
CA LYS A 157 29.17 -28.23 9.66
C LYS A 157 28.47 -27.79 10.96
N SER A 158 27.50 -26.91 10.96
CA SER A 158 26.83 -26.53 12.20
C SER A 158 25.62 -27.43 12.48
N ASN A 159 25.42 -27.76 13.74
CA ASN A 159 24.27 -28.49 14.25
C ASN A 159 22.95 -27.94 13.65
N GLU A 160 22.11 -28.82 13.15
CA GLU A 160 20.87 -28.48 12.44
C GLU A 160 19.91 -27.59 13.28
N VAL A 161 19.91 -27.74 14.59
CA VAL A 161 19.01 -27.02 15.50
C VAL A 161 19.32 -25.52 15.62
N PRO A 162 20.57 -25.06 15.84
CA PRO A 162 20.87 -23.63 15.87
C PRO A 162 20.59 -22.94 14.53
N THR A 163 20.82 -23.63 13.42
CA THR A 163 20.57 -23.12 12.08
C THR A 163 19.06 -22.95 11.85
N ALA A 164 18.25 -23.92 12.23
CA ALA A 164 16.80 -23.85 12.13
C ALA A 164 16.20 -22.72 13.00
N ILE A 165 16.69 -22.53 14.22
CA ILE A 165 16.26 -21.44 15.12
C ILE A 165 16.61 -20.09 14.49
N ARG A 166 17.83 -19.90 13.99
CA ARG A 166 18.25 -18.65 13.35
C ARG A 166 17.41 -18.35 12.12
N GLN A 167 17.15 -19.32 11.26
CA GLN A 167 16.34 -19.19 10.07
C GLN A 167 14.89 -18.82 10.43
N SER A 168 14.30 -19.47 11.43
CA SER A 168 12.96 -19.16 11.90
C SER A 168 12.86 -17.73 12.47
N THR A 169 13.87 -17.31 13.24
CA THR A 169 13.92 -15.95 13.80
C THR A 169 14.05 -14.90 12.70
N MET A 170 14.90 -15.15 11.69
CA MET A 170 15.03 -14.22 10.54
C MET A 170 13.76 -14.15 9.71
N ALA A 171 13.06 -15.27 9.54
CA ALA A 171 11.77 -15.31 8.87
C ALA A 171 10.71 -14.47 9.61
N LEU A 172 10.62 -14.64 10.94
CA LEU A 172 9.70 -13.85 11.79
C LEU A 172 10.03 -12.36 11.76
N LEU A 173 11.30 -11.99 11.84
CA LEU A 173 11.72 -10.58 11.77
C LEU A 173 11.41 -9.93 10.42
N ARG A 174 11.38 -10.70 9.34
CA ARG A 174 11.01 -10.22 8.00
C ARG A 174 9.51 -10.03 7.84
N ASP A 175 8.70 -10.88 8.44
CA ASP A 175 7.22 -10.76 8.41
C ASP A 175 6.70 -9.61 9.27
N LEU A 176 7.51 -9.14 10.24
CA LEU A 176 7.18 -8.00 11.09
C LEU A 176 7.49 -6.64 10.46
N LYS A 177 8.15 -6.61 9.31
CA LYS A 177 8.39 -5.40 8.50
C LYS A 177 7.33 -5.25 7.42
#